data_65a8afec4383404e9a6bce8004feb20b
#
_entry.id   65a8afec4383404e9a6bce8004feb20b
#
_cell.length_a   1.000
_cell.length_b   1.000
_cell.length_c   1.000
_cell.angle_alpha   90.00
_cell.angle_beta   90.00
_cell.angle_gamma   90.00
#
_symmetry.space_group_name_H-M   'P 1'
#
loop_
_entity.id
_entity.type
_entity.pdbx_description
1 polymer ?
#
loop_
_entity_poly.entity_id
_entity_poly.type
_entity_poly.pdbx_seq_one_letter_code
_entity_poly.pdbx_strand_id
1 'polypeptide(L)'
;MKPVVGIIGNSHLINDTYPAQTTGLMNIEPIMEICNAISLVVPGVPKNATTEELINICNGFIFTGGRPNVHPKFYGQKATKEHGEFDVGRDQVVIPLIKECERIGKPILGICRGFQEFNVAFGGSLHPEIRDLPGRMNHRMPPDGTLEEKFAL
;
A
#
# COMPACT_ATOMS: atom_id res chain seq x y z
N MET A 1 -5.34 -27.20 -0.35
CA MET A 1 -4.20 -26.30 -0.05
C MET A 1 -4.80 -24.99 0.43
N LYS A 2 -4.20 -24.35 1.46
CA LYS A 2 -4.68 -23.01 1.91
C LYS A 2 -4.43 -21.98 0.81
N PRO A 3 -5.33 -20.99 0.62
CA PRO A 3 -5.05 -19.89 -0.29
C PRO A 3 -3.86 -19.06 0.19
N VAL A 4 -3.15 -18.46 -0.76
CA VAL A 4 -2.02 -17.54 -0.51
C VAL A 4 -2.48 -16.12 -0.73
N VAL A 5 -2.31 -15.26 0.27
CA VAL A 5 -2.62 -13.83 0.17
C VAL A 5 -1.31 -13.04 0.14
N GLY A 6 -1.07 -12.34 -0.95
CA GLY A 6 0.06 -11.42 -1.09
C GLY A 6 -0.20 -10.13 -0.31
N ILE A 7 0.69 -9.77 0.60
CA ILE A 7 0.61 -8.53 1.39
C ILE A 7 1.72 -7.60 0.91
N ILE A 8 1.35 -6.48 0.32
CA ILE A 8 2.33 -5.53 -0.20
C ILE A 8 3.10 -4.89 0.95
N GLY A 9 4.42 -5.06 0.92
CA GLY A 9 5.34 -4.50 1.89
C GLY A 9 5.59 -3.01 1.69
N ASN A 10 6.17 -2.39 2.71
CA ASN A 10 6.62 -1.01 2.72
C ASN A 10 8.15 -0.96 2.83
N SER A 11 8.74 0.03 2.19
CA SER A 11 10.16 0.36 2.37
C SER A 11 10.37 1.01 3.74
N HIS A 12 11.28 0.47 4.52
CA HIS A 12 11.69 1.01 5.82
C HIS A 12 13.20 1.06 5.93
N LEU A 13 13.70 2.02 6.69
CA LEU A 13 15.10 2.09 7.10
C LEU A 13 15.16 1.74 8.60
N ILE A 14 15.60 0.54 8.91
CA ILE A 14 15.73 0.07 10.29
C ILE A 14 16.99 0.69 10.89
N ASN A 15 16.86 1.34 12.07
CA ASN A 15 17.94 2.06 12.75
C ASN A 15 18.67 3.05 11.83
N ASP A 16 17.94 3.72 10.94
CA ASP A 16 18.46 4.71 9.97
C ASP A 16 19.60 4.20 9.08
N THR A 17 19.80 2.88 9.01
CA THR A 17 20.96 2.28 8.32
C THR A 17 20.57 1.10 7.44
N TYR A 18 19.61 0.29 7.88
CA TYR A 18 19.33 -0.99 7.24
C TYR A 18 18.04 -0.94 6.41
N PRO A 19 18.13 -0.93 5.06
CA PRO A 19 16.93 -0.93 4.21
C PRO A 19 16.22 -2.29 4.31
N ALA A 20 14.91 -2.24 4.54
CA ALA A 20 14.06 -3.41 4.68
C ALA A 20 12.73 -3.24 3.94
N GLN A 21 12.14 -4.37 3.53
CA GLN A 21 10.76 -4.45 3.06
C GLN A 21 9.95 -5.15 4.14
N THR A 22 8.97 -4.46 4.72
CA THR A 22 8.23 -4.97 5.89
C THR A 22 6.74 -4.73 5.77
N THR A 23 5.98 -5.47 6.58
CA THR A 23 4.58 -5.16 6.87
C THR A 23 4.32 -5.39 8.35
N GLY A 24 3.35 -4.65 8.93
CA GLY A 24 2.96 -4.85 10.32
C GLY A 24 2.23 -6.18 10.54
N LEU A 25 2.40 -6.77 11.71
CA LEU A 25 1.71 -8.01 12.10
C LEU A 25 0.19 -7.89 11.99
N MET A 26 -0.37 -6.70 12.21
CA MET A 26 -1.79 -6.40 12.01
C MET A 26 -2.33 -6.71 10.61
N ASN A 27 -1.47 -6.79 9.60
CA ASN A 27 -1.85 -7.20 8.24
C ASN A 27 -1.67 -8.71 8.02
N ILE A 28 -0.85 -9.37 8.83
CA ILE A 28 -0.49 -10.80 8.70
C ILE A 28 -1.43 -11.67 9.51
N GLU A 29 -1.61 -11.36 10.78
CA GLU A 29 -2.36 -12.16 11.74
C GLU A 29 -3.81 -12.42 11.30
N PRO A 30 -4.61 -11.42 10.85
CA PRO A 30 -5.98 -11.67 10.40
C PRO A 30 -6.07 -12.65 9.21
N ILE A 31 -5.09 -12.63 8.32
CA ILE A 31 -5.05 -13.56 7.19
C ILE A 31 -4.83 -14.99 7.66
N MET A 32 -3.97 -15.18 8.64
CA MET A 32 -3.67 -16.49 9.20
C MET A 32 -4.79 -17.00 10.11
N GLU A 33 -5.26 -16.16 11.03
CA GLU A 33 -6.15 -16.56 12.12
C GLU A 33 -7.62 -16.57 11.72
N ILE A 34 -8.06 -15.59 10.93
CA ILE A 34 -9.46 -15.43 10.56
C ILE A 34 -9.71 -16.06 9.19
N CYS A 35 -8.87 -15.76 8.19
CA CYS A 35 -9.07 -16.22 6.82
C CYS A 35 -8.53 -17.66 6.59
N ASN A 36 -7.80 -18.24 7.54
CA ASN A 36 -7.15 -19.55 7.40
C ASN A 36 -6.30 -19.66 6.12
N ALA A 37 -5.61 -18.59 5.74
CA ALA A 37 -4.81 -18.44 4.55
C ALA A 37 -3.31 -18.32 4.88
N ILE A 38 -2.46 -18.45 3.87
CA ILE A 38 -1.01 -18.21 3.98
C ILE A 38 -0.77 -16.72 3.68
N SER A 39 -0.08 -16.04 4.58
CA SER A 39 0.38 -14.67 4.37
C SER A 39 1.73 -14.67 3.67
N LEU A 40 1.85 -14.00 2.53
CA LEU A 40 3.09 -13.83 1.79
C LEU A 40 3.42 -12.34 1.65
N VAL A 41 4.50 -11.89 2.25
CA VAL A 41 4.95 -10.49 2.08
C VAL A 41 5.55 -10.32 0.68
N VAL A 42 4.97 -9.42 -0.10
CA VAL A 42 5.43 -9.08 -1.45
C VAL A 42 6.24 -7.78 -1.38
N PRO A 43 7.55 -7.81 -1.68
CA PRO A 43 8.38 -6.61 -1.68
C PRO A 43 7.93 -5.60 -2.74
N GLY A 44 7.89 -4.30 -2.35
CA GLY A 44 7.68 -3.18 -3.27
C GLY A 44 8.91 -2.86 -4.13
N VAL A 45 9.57 -3.90 -4.70
CA VAL A 45 10.82 -3.78 -5.46
C VAL A 45 10.59 -4.27 -6.90
N PRO A 46 10.64 -3.37 -7.90
CA PRO A 46 10.20 -3.67 -9.27
C PRO A 46 10.92 -4.84 -9.97
N LYS A 47 12.14 -5.17 -9.53
CA LYS A 47 12.93 -6.26 -10.11
C LYS A 47 12.77 -7.59 -9.37
N ASN A 48 11.96 -7.64 -8.33
CA ASN A 48 11.79 -8.84 -7.50
C ASN A 48 10.96 -9.90 -8.22
N ALA A 49 9.82 -9.52 -8.75
CA ALA A 49 8.92 -10.40 -9.47
C ALA A 49 8.08 -9.60 -10.48
N THR A 50 7.69 -10.25 -11.55
CA THR A 50 6.73 -9.68 -12.52
C THR A 50 5.29 -9.75 -11.95
N THR A 51 4.40 -8.95 -12.51
CA THR A 51 2.96 -9.00 -12.19
C THR A 51 2.39 -10.40 -12.43
N GLU A 52 2.79 -11.07 -13.53
CA GLU A 52 2.33 -12.41 -13.87
C GLU A 52 2.79 -13.45 -12.85
N GLU A 53 4.05 -13.41 -12.41
CA GLU A 53 4.56 -14.31 -11.38
C GLU A 53 3.82 -14.14 -10.05
N LEU A 54 3.57 -12.89 -9.62
CA LEU A 54 2.81 -12.60 -8.40
C LEU A 54 1.38 -13.13 -8.48
N ILE A 55 0.72 -12.94 -9.61
CA ILE A 55 -0.65 -13.43 -9.84
C ILE A 55 -0.71 -14.96 -9.82
N ASN A 56 0.30 -15.64 -10.33
CA ASN A 56 0.35 -17.09 -10.33
C ASN A 56 0.61 -17.66 -8.92
N ILE A 57 1.35 -16.95 -8.07
CA ILE A 57 1.67 -17.38 -6.71
C ILE A 57 0.51 -17.10 -5.73
N CYS A 58 -0.15 -15.93 -5.84
CA CYS A 58 -1.12 -15.47 -4.87
C CYS A 58 -2.57 -15.61 -5.37
N ASN A 59 -3.46 -16.01 -4.48
CA ASN A 59 -4.89 -16.11 -4.74
C ASN A 59 -5.62 -14.76 -4.59
N GLY A 60 -5.02 -13.80 -3.90
CA GLY A 60 -5.51 -12.45 -3.71
C GLY A 60 -4.44 -11.55 -3.10
N PHE A 61 -4.71 -10.24 -2.98
CA PHE A 61 -3.73 -9.30 -2.47
C PHE A 61 -4.33 -8.29 -1.49
N ILE A 62 -3.48 -7.88 -0.52
CA ILE A 62 -3.71 -6.73 0.36
C ILE A 62 -2.69 -5.66 0.02
N PHE A 63 -3.17 -4.50 -0.39
CA PHE A 63 -2.41 -3.28 -0.59
C PHE A 63 -2.46 -2.47 0.70
N THR A 64 -1.38 -2.53 1.46
CA THR A 64 -1.31 -2.01 2.82
C THR A 64 -1.22 -0.48 2.88
N GLY A 65 -1.49 0.08 4.05
CA GLY A 65 -1.17 1.46 4.36
C GLY A 65 0.32 1.75 4.28
N GLY A 66 0.67 3.04 4.16
CA GLY A 66 2.06 3.49 4.11
C GLY A 66 2.13 5.01 4.23
N ARG A 67 3.24 5.55 4.75
CA ARG A 67 3.45 7.00 4.90
C ARG A 67 3.77 7.71 3.58
N PRO A 68 4.65 7.16 2.71
CA PRO A 68 4.96 7.81 1.43
C PRO A 68 3.73 7.95 0.55
N ASN A 69 3.60 9.07 -0.14
CA ASN A 69 2.53 9.27 -1.12
C ASN A 69 2.78 8.51 -2.41
N VAL A 70 1.73 8.26 -3.19
CA VAL A 70 1.83 7.77 -4.57
C VAL A 70 2.42 8.89 -5.43
N HIS A 71 3.45 8.59 -6.21
CA HIS A 71 4.14 9.60 -7.00
C HIS A 71 3.24 10.18 -8.12
N PRO A 72 3.12 11.54 -8.21
CA PRO A 72 2.20 12.20 -9.15
C PRO A 72 2.38 11.84 -10.63
N LYS A 73 3.56 11.36 -11.03
CA LYS A 73 3.80 10.89 -12.41
C LYS A 73 2.84 9.78 -12.85
N PHE A 74 2.29 9.00 -11.89
CA PHE A 74 1.37 7.90 -12.19
C PHE A 74 -0.06 8.37 -12.47
N TYR A 75 -0.37 9.64 -12.18
CA TYR A 75 -1.65 10.29 -12.51
C TYR A 75 -1.47 11.60 -13.26
N GLY A 76 -0.34 11.73 -14.00
CA GLY A 76 -0.12 12.84 -14.95
C GLY A 76 0.15 14.20 -14.34
N GLN A 77 0.55 14.27 -13.07
CA GLN A 77 0.85 15.53 -12.37
C GLN A 77 2.33 15.67 -12.04
N LYS A 78 2.75 16.90 -11.76
CA LYS A 78 4.10 17.22 -11.29
C LYS A 78 4.19 17.07 -9.77
N ALA A 79 5.31 16.54 -9.29
CA ALA A 79 5.61 16.51 -7.87
C ALA A 79 5.85 17.92 -7.33
N THR A 80 5.33 18.20 -6.15
CA THR A 80 5.53 19.44 -5.38
C THR A 80 6.00 19.11 -3.96
N LYS A 81 6.40 20.09 -3.18
CA LYS A 81 6.86 19.88 -1.80
C LYS A 81 5.75 19.35 -0.87
N GLU A 82 4.52 19.74 -1.14
CA GLU A 82 3.33 19.35 -0.37
C GLU A 82 3.04 17.84 -0.46
N HIS A 83 3.50 17.17 -1.51
CA HIS A 83 3.35 15.72 -1.63
C HIS A 83 4.22 14.94 -0.62
N GLY A 84 5.28 15.53 -0.07
CA GLY A 84 6.18 14.84 0.84
C GLY A 84 6.99 13.73 0.17
N GLU A 85 7.17 12.60 0.86
CA GLU A 85 7.97 11.47 0.40
C GLU A 85 7.19 10.53 -0.53
N PHE A 86 7.94 9.83 -1.38
CA PHE A 86 7.41 8.85 -2.34
C PHE A 86 8.07 7.48 -2.18
N ASP A 87 7.31 6.42 -2.42
CA ASP A 87 7.84 5.08 -2.65
C ASP A 87 7.57 4.67 -4.11
N VAL A 88 8.41 5.17 -5.00
CA VAL A 88 8.28 4.93 -6.45
C VAL A 88 8.47 3.46 -6.82
N GLY A 89 9.29 2.74 -6.05
CA GLY A 89 9.47 1.30 -6.24
C GLY A 89 8.17 0.55 -6.02
N ARG A 90 7.50 0.82 -4.91
CA ARG A 90 6.19 0.25 -4.61
C ARG A 90 5.15 0.64 -5.67
N ASP A 91 5.09 1.91 -6.07
CA ASP A 91 4.14 2.37 -7.09
C ASP A 91 4.29 1.61 -8.42
N GLN A 92 5.54 1.33 -8.83
CA GLN A 92 5.85 0.58 -10.04
C GLN A 92 5.39 -0.89 -9.98
N VAL A 93 5.36 -1.48 -8.81
CA VAL A 93 4.86 -2.84 -8.59
C VAL A 93 3.34 -2.86 -8.49
N VAL A 94 2.76 -1.99 -7.67
CA VAL A 94 1.36 -2.12 -7.27
C VAL A 94 0.38 -1.63 -8.32
N ILE A 95 0.68 -0.56 -9.05
CA ILE A 95 -0.26 -0.01 -10.02
C ILE A 95 -0.54 -0.98 -11.18
N PRO A 96 0.46 -1.62 -11.81
CA PRO A 96 0.19 -2.68 -12.79
C PRO A 96 -0.50 -3.91 -12.17
N LEU A 97 -0.12 -4.29 -10.95
CA LEU A 97 -0.70 -5.44 -10.25
C LEU A 97 -2.20 -5.26 -9.96
N ILE A 98 -2.61 -4.07 -9.51
CA ILE A 98 -4.02 -3.74 -9.28
C ILE A 98 -4.83 -3.87 -10.58
N LYS A 99 -4.34 -3.29 -11.67
CA LYS A 99 -5.01 -3.34 -12.97
C LYS A 99 -5.18 -4.77 -13.48
N GLU A 100 -4.16 -5.59 -13.30
CA GLU A 100 -4.21 -6.97 -13.74
C GLU A 100 -5.12 -7.81 -12.85
N CYS A 101 -5.10 -7.60 -11.53
CA CYS A 101 -6.04 -8.25 -10.61
C CYS A 101 -7.49 -7.95 -10.97
N GLU A 102 -7.81 -6.68 -11.25
CA GLU A 102 -9.15 -6.28 -11.69
C GLU A 102 -9.52 -6.97 -13.00
N ARG A 103 -8.64 -6.93 -13.99
CA ARG A 103 -8.87 -7.52 -15.31
C ARG A 103 -9.23 -9.01 -15.27
N ILE A 104 -8.62 -9.76 -14.35
CA ILE A 104 -8.84 -11.22 -14.21
C ILE A 104 -9.81 -11.59 -13.08
N GLY A 105 -10.38 -10.61 -12.38
CA GLY A 105 -11.30 -10.84 -11.26
C GLY A 105 -10.62 -11.40 -10.00
N LYS A 106 -9.31 -11.14 -9.78
CA LYS A 106 -8.59 -11.60 -8.59
C LYS A 106 -8.94 -10.70 -7.39
N PRO A 107 -9.28 -11.29 -6.21
CA PRO A 107 -9.63 -10.51 -5.02
C PRO A 107 -8.52 -9.57 -4.56
N ILE A 108 -8.87 -8.32 -4.29
CA ILE A 108 -7.95 -7.30 -3.79
C ILE A 108 -8.59 -6.46 -2.69
N LEU A 109 -7.79 -6.05 -1.71
CA LEU A 109 -8.18 -5.14 -0.63
C LEU A 109 -7.17 -4.02 -0.52
N GLY A 110 -7.63 -2.76 -0.55
CA GLY A 110 -6.79 -1.56 -0.38
C GLY A 110 -7.06 -0.90 0.97
N ILE A 111 -6.01 -0.68 1.76
CA ILE A 111 -6.07 -0.03 3.07
C ILE A 111 -5.28 1.28 3.02
N CYS A 112 -5.88 2.42 3.37
CA CYS A 112 -5.24 3.73 3.42
C CYS A 112 -4.50 4.07 2.11
N ARG A 113 -3.15 3.99 2.09
CA ARG A 113 -2.37 4.19 0.87
C ARG A 113 -2.76 3.21 -0.25
N GLY A 114 -3.06 1.96 0.08
CA GLY A 114 -3.55 0.98 -0.90
C GLY A 114 -4.85 1.41 -1.58
N PHE A 115 -5.75 2.07 -0.86
CA PHE A 115 -6.95 2.66 -1.45
C PHE A 115 -6.61 3.83 -2.39
N GLN A 116 -5.61 4.64 -2.05
CA GLN A 116 -5.10 5.69 -2.94
C GLN A 116 -4.45 5.11 -4.21
N GLU A 117 -3.73 3.99 -4.07
CA GLU A 117 -3.17 3.24 -5.20
C GLU A 117 -4.28 2.73 -6.14
N PHE A 118 -5.41 2.27 -5.60
CA PHE A 118 -6.60 1.89 -6.41
C PHE A 118 -7.14 3.07 -7.19
N ASN A 119 -7.35 4.22 -6.52
CA ASN A 119 -7.82 5.43 -7.19
C ASN A 119 -6.93 5.80 -8.39
N VAL A 120 -5.61 5.76 -8.22
CA VAL A 120 -4.65 6.05 -9.28
C VAL A 120 -4.67 4.97 -10.37
N ALA A 121 -4.71 3.69 -10.00
CA ALA A 121 -4.75 2.58 -10.96
C ALA A 121 -5.99 2.65 -11.86
N PHE A 122 -7.11 3.14 -11.34
CA PHE A 122 -8.37 3.31 -12.09
C PHE A 122 -8.50 4.69 -12.76
N GLY A 123 -7.41 5.46 -12.84
CA GLY A 123 -7.34 6.72 -13.59
C GLY A 123 -7.70 7.97 -12.80
N GLY A 124 -7.87 7.85 -11.50
CA GLY A 124 -8.08 8.99 -10.60
C GLY A 124 -6.79 9.74 -10.28
N SER A 125 -6.92 10.89 -9.63
CA SER A 125 -5.81 11.69 -9.13
C SER A 125 -5.90 11.86 -7.61
N LEU A 126 -4.82 12.35 -7.01
CA LEU A 126 -4.74 12.59 -5.57
C LEU A 126 -4.43 14.07 -5.29
N HIS A 127 -5.01 14.60 -4.22
CA HIS A 127 -4.63 15.92 -3.70
C HIS A 127 -3.31 15.77 -2.91
N PRO A 128 -2.32 16.66 -3.09
CA PRO A 128 -1.02 16.53 -2.42
C PRO A 128 -1.13 16.50 -0.89
N GLU A 129 -1.93 17.41 -0.31
CA GLU A 129 -2.14 17.50 1.14
C GLU A 129 -3.58 17.94 1.45
N ILE A 130 -4.42 16.98 1.74
CA ILE A 130 -5.85 17.22 1.97
C ILE A 130 -6.13 18.04 3.23
N ARG A 131 -5.21 18.05 4.20
CA ARG A 131 -5.36 18.81 5.46
C ARG A 131 -5.26 20.32 5.26
N ASP A 132 -4.62 20.76 4.19
CA ASP A 132 -4.49 22.18 3.85
C ASP A 132 -5.76 22.76 3.22
N LEU A 133 -6.74 21.88 2.91
CA LEU A 133 -8.01 22.31 2.36
C LEU A 133 -8.94 22.88 3.46
N PRO A 134 -9.48 24.11 3.28
CA PRO A 134 -10.41 24.69 4.24
C PRO A 134 -11.60 23.77 4.53
N GLY A 135 -11.98 23.66 5.80
CA GLY A 135 -13.14 22.89 6.26
C GLY A 135 -12.93 21.37 6.26
N ARG A 136 -11.70 20.88 6.09
CA ARG A 136 -11.37 19.45 6.23
C ARG A 136 -10.86 19.15 7.63
N MET A 137 -11.28 18.03 8.17
CA MET A 137 -10.74 17.51 9.43
C MET A 137 -9.41 16.81 9.19
N ASN A 138 -8.51 16.91 10.15
CA ASN A 138 -7.25 16.17 10.13
C ASN A 138 -7.47 14.78 10.76
N HIS A 139 -7.57 13.76 9.93
CA HIS A 139 -7.66 12.37 10.34
C HIS A 139 -6.30 11.67 10.44
N ARG A 140 -5.20 12.42 10.38
CA ARG A 140 -3.87 11.83 10.53
C ARG A 140 -3.63 11.49 12.00
N MET A 141 -3.22 10.26 12.22
CA MET A 141 -2.81 9.77 13.52
C MET A 141 -1.72 10.66 14.12
N PRO A 142 -1.88 11.14 15.37
CA PRO A 142 -0.83 11.89 16.06
C PRO A 142 0.49 11.09 16.10
N PRO A 143 1.64 11.72 15.86
CA PRO A 143 2.93 11.00 15.87
C PRO A 143 3.24 10.36 17.23
N ASP A 144 2.81 10.99 18.31
CA ASP A 144 3.08 10.57 19.69
C ASP A 144 1.89 9.89 20.38
N GLY A 145 0.81 9.62 19.66
CA GLY A 145 -0.40 8.99 20.19
C GLY A 145 -0.19 7.53 20.60
N THR A 146 -0.87 7.10 21.66
CA THR A 146 -0.99 5.69 22.05
C THR A 146 -1.67 4.88 20.94
N LEU A 147 -1.56 3.55 20.98
CA LEU A 147 -2.27 2.68 20.04
C LEU A 147 -3.79 2.89 20.09
N GLU A 148 -4.34 3.15 21.28
CA GLU A 148 -5.78 3.40 21.49
C GLU A 148 -6.22 4.71 20.84
N GLU A 149 -5.45 5.81 21.01
CA GLU A 149 -5.70 7.09 20.33
C GLU A 149 -5.55 6.98 18.82
N LYS A 150 -4.69 6.06 18.34
CA LYS A 150 -4.48 5.79 16.94
C LYS A 150 -5.64 5.10 16.24
N PHE A 151 -6.47 4.39 16.98
CA PHE A 151 -7.65 3.68 16.46
C PHE A 151 -8.98 4.37 16.80
N ALA A 152 -8.96 5.49 17.53
CA ALA A 152 -10.14 6.25 17.92
C ALA A 152 -10.66 7.26 16.87
N LEU A 153 -10.11 7.24 15.65
CA LEU A 153 -10.47 8.16 14.55
C LEU A 153 -11.46 7.52 13.57
#